data_f42cbfee0b67a2d63a49591719abe545
#
_entry.id   f42cbfee0b67a2d63a49591719abe545
#
_cell.length_a   1.000
_cell.length_b   1.000
_cell.length_c   1.000
_cell.angle_alpha   90.00
_cell.angle_beta   90.00
_cell.angle_gamma   90.00
#
_symmetry.space_group_name_H-M   'P 1'
#
loop_
_entity.id
_entity.type
_entity.pdbx_description
1 polymer ?
#
loop_
_entity_poly.entity_id
_entity_poly.type
_entity_poly.pdbx_seq_one_letter_code
_entity_poly.pdbx_strand_id
1 'polypeptide(L)'
;MIRNISLSIKDIFQNMQDAEEFIQGLSYDQFVADKRTFNAVVRSLDFIGEAAKNVTNEIREKYPLVPWKEMAGMRDKVIHFYFGVDREAVWIAVKDRIPAVRPLIEQILKDLGKR
;
A
#
# COMPACT_ATOMS: atom_id res chain seq x y z
N MET A 1 8.70 15.90 14.82
CA MET A 1 9.84 15.09 14.36
C MET A 1 9.66 14.71 12.90
N ILE A 2 10.68 14.92 12.08
CA ILE A 2 10.63 14.57 10.67
C ILE A 2 10.99 13.10 10.52
N ARG A 3 10.09 12.34 9.90
CA ARG A 3 10.32 10.93 9.65
C ARG A 3 11.35 10.77 8.52
N ASN A 4 12.26 9.85 8.68
CA ASN A 4 13.24 9.50 7.65
C ASN A 4 12.53 8.97 6.40
N ILE A 5 12.89 9.51 5.23
CA ILE A 5 12.28 9.11 3.95
C ILE A 5 12.49 7.62 3.69
N SER A 6 13.69 7.11 3.97
CA SER A 6 13.97 5.68 3.79
C SER A 6 13.02 4.81 4.59
N LEU A 7 12.69 5.21 5.82
CA LEU A 7 11.76 4.46 6.65
C LEU A 7 10.36 4.48 6.07
N SER A 8 9.90 5.63 5.57
CA SER A 8 8.59 5.73 4.95
C SER A 8 8.47 4.83 3.72
N ILE A 9 9.50 4.83 2.88
CA ILE A 9 9.51 3.98 1.68
C ILE A 9 9.57 2.49 2.07
N LYS A 10 10.39 2.15 3.08
CA LYS A 10 10.45 0.77 3.58
C LYS A 10 9.12 0.30 4.12
N ASP A 11 8.41 1.16 4.85
CA ASP A 11 7.10 0.83 5.40
C ASP A 11 6.09 0.57 4.27
N ILE A 12 6.12 1.40 3.22
CA ILE A 12 5.26 1.18 2.07
C ILE A 12 5.56 -0.17 1.43
N PHE A 13 6.83 -0.43 1.16
CA PHE A 13 7.25 -1.67 0.52
C PHE A 13 6.87 -2.89 1.34
N GLN A 14 7.16 -2.86 2.63
CA GLN A 14 6.87 -3.98 3.53
C GLN A 14 5.37 -4.25 3.62
N ASN A 15 4.56 -3.20 3.75
CA ASN A 15 3.12 -3.39 3.82
C ASN A 15 2.51 -3.88 2.50
N MET A 16 3.10 -3.49 1.37
CA MET A 16 2.70 -4.03 0.07
C MET A 16 2.99 -5.54 -0.01
N GLN A 17 4.19 -5.95 0.41
CA GLN A 17 4.55 -7.37 0.44
C GLN A 17 3.64 -8.16 1.37
N ASP A 18 3.38 -7.61 2.57
CA ASP A 18 2.52 -8.26 3.54
C ASP A 18 1.11 -8.46 3.00
N ALA A 19 0.55 -7.42 2.36
CA ALA A 19 -0.79 -7.50 1.80
C ALA A 19 -0.88 -8.57 0.71
N GLU A 20 0.10 -8.63 -0.18
CA GLU A 20 0.16 -9.65 -1.21
C GLU A 20 0.26 -11.05 -0.61
N GLU A 21 1.08 -11.21 0.41
CA GLU A 21 1.26 -12.49 1.09
C GLU A 21 -0.02 -12.95 1.77
N PHE A 22 -0.76 -12.03 2.41
CA PHE A 22 -2.00 -12.36 3.10
C PHE A 22 -3.05 -12.97 2.17
N ILE A 23 -3.09 -12.56 0.91
CA ILE A 23 -4.09 -13.08 -0.03
C ILE A 23 -3.56 -14.20 -0.91
N GLN A 24 -2.31 -14.61 -0.73
CA GLN A 24 -1.70 -15.62 -1.56
C GLN A 24 -2.52 -16.92 -1.54
N GLY A 25 -2.89 -17.40 -2.72
CA GLY A 25 -3.65 -18.64 -2.85
C GLY A 25 -5.15 -18.48 -2.61
N LEU A 26 -5.65 -17.28 -2.30
CA LEU A 26 -7.06 -17.06 -2.04
C LEU A 26 -7.80 -16.57 -3.28
N SER A 27 -9.03 -17.04 -3.46
CA SER A 27 -9.97 -16.44 -4.40
C SER A 27 -10.63 -15.23 -3.74
N TYR A 28 -11.34 -14.42 -4.53
CA TYR A 28 -12.11 -13.32 -3.98
C TYR A 28 -13.10 -13.79 -2.91
N ASP A 29 -13.84 -14.86 -3.21
CA ASP A 29 -14.84 -15.38 -2.27
C ASP A 29 -14.19 -15.83 -0.95
N GLN A 30 -13.05 -16.50 -1.03
CA GLN A 30 -12.30 -16.92 0.16
C GLN A 30 -11.79 -15.72 0.94
N PHE A 31 -11.32 -14.70 0.23
CA PHE A 31 -10.81 -13.48 0.86
C PHE A 31 -11.91 -12.77 1.66
N VAL A 32 -13.09 -12.55 1.05
CA VAL A 32 -14.15 -11.82 1.74
C VAL A 32 -14.78 -12.64 2.87
N ALA A 33 -14.67 -13.96 2.81
CA ALA A 33 -15.17 -14.84 3.87
C ALA A 33 -14.21 -14.92 5.05
N ASP A 34 -12.95 -14.58 4.86
CA ASP A 34 -11.92 -14.63 5.91
C ASP A 34 -11.74 -13.26 6.55
N LYS A 35 -12.46 -13.04 7.63
CA LYS A 35 -12.47 -11.76 8.32
C LYS A 35 -11.08 -11.33 8.80
N ARG A 36 -10.27 -12.27 9.27
CA ARG A 36 -8.92 -11.95 9.74
C ARG A 36 -8.05 -11.44 8.60
N THR A 37 -8.08 -12.16 7.49
CA THR A 37 -7.29 -11.77 6.32
C THR A 37 -7.77 -10.44 5.76
N PHE A 38 -9.07 -10.24 5.65
CA PHE A 38 -9.64 -8.97 5.19
C PHE A 38 -9.16 -7.82 6.07
N ASN A 39 -9.27 -7.96 7.39
CA ASN A 39 -8.84 -6.91 8.31
C ASN A 39 -7.33 -6.66 8.26
N ALA A 40 -6.53 -7.72 8.09
CA ALA A 40 -5.08 -7.56 7.96
C ALA A 40 -4.71 -6.78 6.70
N VAL A 41 -5.38 -7.06 5.59
CA VAL A 41 -5.16 -6.34 4.33
C VAL A 41 -5.56 -4.87 4.46
N VAL A 42 -6.73 -4.60 5.03
CA VAL A 42 -7.20 -3.22 5.24
C VAL A 42 -6.19 -2.44 6.09
N ARG A 43 -5.65 -3.07 7.13
CA ARG A 43 -4.64 -2.43 7.96
C ARG A 43 -3.36 -2.13 7.17
N SER A 44 -2.93 -3.06 6.31
CA SER A 44 -1.76 -2.80 5.45
C SER A 44 -2.00 -1.62 4.52
N LEU A 45 -3.20 -1.52 3.93
CA LEU A 45 -3.56 -0.39 3.07
C LEU A 45 -3.57 0.92 3.84
N ASP A 46 -4.04 0.92 5.08
CA ASP A 46 -4.01 2.09 5.94
C ASP A 46 -2.58 2.57 6.19
N PHE A 47 -1.67 1.65 6.53
CA PHE A 47 -0.26 1.98 6.74
C PHE A 47 0.40 2.50 5.47
N ILE A 48 0.09 1.93 4.31
CA ILE A 48 0.61 2.41 3.03
C ILE A 48 0.20 3.87 2.82
N GLY A 49 -1.06 4.19 3.05
CA GLY A 49 -1.57 5.55 2.91
C GLY A 49 -0.91 6.51 3.87
N GLU A 50 -0.75 6.11 5.12
CA GLU A 50 -0.09 6.93 6.14
C GLU A 50 1.36 7.22 5.79
N ALA A 51 2.10 6.20 5.39
CA ALA A 51 3.50 6.35 5.00
C ALA A 51 3.65 7.21 3.75
N ALA A 52 2.74 7.05 2.79
CA ALA A 52 2.78 7.85 1.55
C ALA A 52 2.59 9.34 1.84
N LYS A 53 1.79 9.69 2.85
CA LYS A 53 1.63 11.10 3.25
C LYS A 53 2.93 11.73 3.73
N ASN A 54 3.85 10.93 4.23
CA ASN A 54 5.14 11.41 4.73
C ASN A 54 6.22 11.52 3.64
N VAL A 55 5.93 11.10 2.43
CA VAL A 55 6.88 11.20 1.32
C VAL A 55 6.89 12.64 0.80
N THR A 56 8.09 13.22 0.69
CA THR A 56 8.25 14.63 0.28
C THR A 56 7.91 14.83 -1.19
N ASN A 57 7.62 16.09 -1.54
CA ASN A 57 7.38 16.46 -2.93
C ASN A 57 8.60 16.19 -3.81
N GLU A 58 9.79 16.36 -3.28
CA GLU A 58 11.02 16.07 -3.99
C GLU A 58 11.05 14.63 -4.51
N ILE A 59 10.73 13.68 -3.64
CA ILE A 59 10.68 12.25 -4.03
C ILE A 59 9.52 11.99 -4.99
N ARG A 60 8.37 12.57 -4.73
CA ARG A 60 7.19 12.40 -5.60
C ARG A 60 7.48 12.86 -7.03
N GLU A 61 8.14 14.00 -7.18
CA GLU A 61 8.50 14.53 -8.49
C GLU A 61 9.55 13.71 -9.19
N LYS A 62 10.48 13.13 -8.43
CA LYS A 62 11.52 12.27 -8.98
C LYS A 62 10.97 10.93 -9.50
N TYR A 63 9.90 10.44 -8.89
CA TYR A 63 9.29 9.15 -9.25
C TYR A 63 7.81 9.33 -9.62
N PRO A 64 7.53 10.03 -10.73
CA PRO A 64 6.15 10.40 -11.07
C PRO A 64 5.27 9.24 -11.52
N LEU A 65 5.84 8.08 -11.83
CA LEU A 65 5.05 6.90 -12.20
C LEU A 65 4.37 6.24 -11.01
N VAL A 66 4.83 6.54 -9.79
CA VAL A 66 4.19 6.06 -8.58
C VAL A 66 2.93 6.90 -8.32
N PRO A 67 1.77 6.27 -8.10
CA PRO A 67 0.52 7.02 -7.89
C PRO A 67 0.43 7.53 -6.43
N TRP A 68 1.28 8.50 -6.09
CA TRP A 68 1.42 9.01 -4.72
C TRP A 68 0.12 9.54 -4.15
N LYS A 69 -0.64 10.30 -4.95
CA LYS A 69 -1.89 10.88 -4.49
C LYS A 69 -2.92 9.81 -4.16
N GLU A 70 -3.03 8.81 -5.03
CA GLU A 70 -3.93 7.68 -4.81
C GLU A 70 -3.53 6.90 -3.55
N MET A 71 -2.23 6.67 -3.37
CA MET A 71 -1.72 5.95 -2.20
C MET A 71 -1.98 6.74 -0.92
N ALA A 72 -1.71 8.05 -0.92
CA ALA A 72 -1.95 8.89 0.24
C ALA A 72 -3.44 8.95 0.60
N GLY A 73 -4.32 8.86 -0.40
CA GLY A 73 -5.77 8.82 -0.19
C GLY A 73 -6.30 7.48 0.30
N MET A 74 -5.45 6.47 0.35
CA MET A 74 -5.88 5.12 0.74
C MET A 74 -6.46 5.08 2.14
N ARG A 75 -5.91 5.87 3.06
CA ARG A 75 -6.39 5.92 4.44
C ARG A 75 -7.84 6.39 4.52
N ASP A 76 -8.19 7.41 3.73
CA ASP A 76 -9.57 7.91 3.70
C ASP A 76 -10.51 6.87 3.10
N LYS A 77 -10.06 6.16 2.08
CA LYS A 77 -10.84 5.09 1.46
C LYS A 77 -11.01 3.89 2.39
N VAL A 78 -10.02 3.60 3.23
CA VAL A 78 -10.08 2.50 4.20
C VAL A 78 -11.26 2.66 5.15
N ILE A 79 -11.60 3.89 5.54
CA ILE A 79 -12.74 4.14 6.41
C ILE A 79 -14.02 3.62 5.74
N HIS A 80 -14.21 3.89 4.45
CA HIS A 80 -15.35 3.37 3.70
C HIS A 80 -15.31 1.85 3.61
N PHE A 81 -14.15 1.28 3.32
CA PHE A 81 -14.00 -0.17 3.22
C PHE A 81 -14.35 -0.86 4.54
N TYR A 82 -13.86 -0.28 5.64
CA TYR A 82 -14.06 -0.84 6.97
C TYR A 82 -15.55 -0.92 7.34
N PHE A 83 -16.33 0.05 6.92
CA PHE A 83 -17.77 0.05 7.16
C PHE A 83 -18.54 -0.73 6.09
N GLY A 84 -17.86 -1.58 5.36
CA GLY A 84 -18.51 -2.56 4.50
C GLY A 84 -18.89 -2.06 3.13
N VAL A 85 -18.31 -0.93 2.71
CA VAL A 85 -18.77 -0.27 1.51
C VAL A 85 -18.24 -0.90 0.23
N ASP A 86 -16.97 -1.36 0.20
CA ASP A 86 -16.42 -1.83 -1.06
C ASP A 86 -15.30 -2.86 -0.90
N ARG A 87 -15.70 -4.11 -0.64
CA ARG A 87 -14.75 -5.22 -0.50
C ARG A 87 -14.04 -5.51 -1.81
N GLU A 88 -14.74 -5.30 -2.92
CA GLU A 88 -14.18 -5.52 -4.24
C GLU A 88 -13.03 -4.55 -4.52
N ALA A 89 -13.18 -3.28 -4.13
CA ALA A 89 -12.12 -2.30 -4.28
C ALA A 89 -10.87 -2.68 -3.48
N VAL A 90 -11.06 -3.23 -2.27
CA VAL A 90 -9.94 -3.72 -1.46
C VAL A 90 -9.21 -4.84 -2.19
N TRP A 91 -9.97 -5.79 -2.74
CA TRP A 91 -9.43 -6.91 -3.49
C TRP A 91 -8.62 -6.44 -4.70
N ILE A 92 -9.18 -5.53 -5.49
CA ILE A 92 -8.51 -4.98 -6.67
C ILE A 92 -7.22 -4.27 -6.28
N ALA A 93 -7.25 -3.51 -5.18
CA ALA A 93 -6.06 -2.82 -4.69
C ALA A 93 -4.91 -3.80 -4.42
N VAL A 94 -5.21 -4.92 -3.77
CA VAL A 94 -4.18 -5.89 -3.38
C VAL A 94 -3.80 -6.80 -4.54
N LYS A 95 -4.77 -7.23 -5.32
CA LYS A 95 -4.55 -8.21 -6.39
C LYS A 95 -3.89 -7.59 -7.62
N ASP A 96 -4.30 -6.38 -7.97
CA ASP A 96 -3.88 -5.75 -9.23
C ASP A 96 -3.00 -4.52 -9.04
N ARG A 97 -3.38 -3.62 -8.13
CA ARG A 97 -2.70 -2.32 -8.00
C ARG A 97 -1.35 -2.45 -7.31
N ILE A 98 -1.31 -3.15 -6.19
CA ILE A 98 -0.06 -3.32 -5.43
C ILE A 98 1.02 -4.04 -6.26
N PRO A 99 0.72 -5.16 -6.94
CA PRO A 99 1.74 -5.81 -7.78
C PRO A 99 2.29 -4.91 -8.88
N ALA A 100 1.49 -3.97 -9.39
CA ALA A 100 1.94 -3.03 -10.41
C ALA A 100 2.85 -1.94 -9.84
N VAL A 101 2.61 -1.51 -8.61
CA VAL A 101 3.33 -0.39 -7.98
C VAL A 101 4.55 -0.86 -7.17
N ARG A 102 4.49 -2.04 -6.55
CA ARG A 102 5.56 -2.52 -5.68
C ARG A 102 6.96 -2.49 -6.32
N PRO A 103 7.14 -2.90 -7.59
CA PRO A 103 8.47 -2.81 -8.20
C PRO A 103 9.00 -1.38 -8.30
N LEU A 104 8.10 -0.39 -8.47
CA LEU A 104 8.50 1.02 -8.52
C LEU A 104 9.00 1.47 -7.15
N ILE A 105 8.34 1.05 -6.08
CA ILE A 105 8.76 1.35 -4.72
C ILE A 105 10.11 0.68 -4.41
N GLU A 106 10.27 -0.56 -4.85
CA GLU A 106 11.53 -1.28 -4.67
C GLU A 106 12.68 -0.53 -5.34
N GLN A 107 12.45 0.04 -6.52
CA GLN A 107 13.47 0.81 -7.23
C GLN A 107 13.90 2.05 -6.41
N ILE A 108 12.94 2.71 -5.76
CA ILE A 108 13.26 3.85 -4.90
C ILE A 108 14.18 3.41 -3.76
N LEU A 109 13.89 2.26 -3.13
CA LEU A 109 14.73 1.74 -2.06
C LEU A 109 16.16 1.47 -2.55
N LYS A 110 16.30 0.90 -3.73
CA LYS A 110 17.61 0.66 -4.31
C LYS A 110 18.36 1.96 -4.57
N ASP A 111 17.67 2.96 -5.11
CA ASP A 111 18.28 4.27 -5.39
C ASP A 111 18.72 4.96 -4.11
N LEU A 112 17.93 4.91 -3.05
CA LEU A 112 18.28 5.49 -1.76
C LEU A 112 19.46 4.77 -1.11
N GLY A 113 19.60 3.48 -1.34
CA GLY A 113 20.67 2.68 -0.79
C GLY A 113 22.02 2.85 -1.51
N LYS A 114 22.05 3.54 -2.64
CA LYS A 114 23.25 3.73 -3.43
C LYS A 114 24.12 4.92 -3.00
N ARG A 115 23.80 5.55 -1.92
CA ARG A 115 24.57 6.70 -1.42
C ARG A 115 25.82 6.28 -0.69
#